data_a554011b6f9dd57c21ec29251df65b9c
#
_entry.id   a554011b6f9dd57c21ec29251df65b9c
#
_cell.length_a   1.000
_cell.length_b   1.000
_cell.length_c   1.000
_cell.angle_alpha   90.00
_cell.angle_beta   90.00
_cell.angle_gamma   90.00
#
_symmetry.space_group_name_H-M   'P 1'
#
loop_
_entity.id
_entity.type
_entity.pdbx_description
1 polymer ?
#
loop_
_entity_poly.entity_id
_entity_poly.type
_entity_poly.pdbx_seq_one_letter_code
_entity_poly.pdbx_strand_id
1 'polypeptide(L)'
;MTAVETDLATDLGVDELYEAMQDRQVDLLLANAGRGLGGAFLDQDFSDVTDVVATNVTGTLYLIHRIGRDMRYRGEGRILITGSIAGFVPGTYQAVYNGTKAFLDSFSFALRAELRGSGVTVTCLMPGATETDFFERADMLDTRIARQQKDDPAEVARQGFDAMMRGEGDIVPGWLNKLRSAIALVTPWSILAEQHRTVAEPGSARRAS
;
A
#
# COMPACT_ATOMS: atom_id res chain seq x y z
N MET A 1 -4.86 -12.89 20.89
CA MET A 1 -5.13 -12.28 19.58
C MET A 1 -6.56 -12.61 19.20
N THR A 2 -7.35 -11.64 18.73
CA THR A 2 -8.73 -11.84 18.24
C THR A 2 -8.72 -11.63 16.75
N ALA A 3 -9.22 -12.58 15.96
CA ALA A 3 -9.41 -12.43 14.53
C ALA A 3 -10.87 -12.02 14.26
N VAL A 4 -11.04 -11.09 13.33
CA VAL A 4 -12.36 -10.67 12.81
C VAL A 4 -12.31 -10.91 11.31
N GLU A 5 -13.20 -11.76 10.80
CA GLU A 5 -13.33 -12.03 9.37
C GLU A 5 -14.35 -11.07 8.79
N THR A 6 -13.88 -10.12 7.98
CA THR A 6 -14.74 -9.10 7.38
C THR A 6 -14.11 -8.56 6.08
N ASP A 7 -14.92 -8.00 5.19
CA ASP A 7 -14.47 -7.42 3.93
C ASP A 7 -14.23 -5.90 4.05
N LEU A 8 -12.97 -5.51 4.16
CA LEU A 8 -12.56 -4.11 4.26
C LEU A 8 -12.72 -3.30 2.95
N ALA A 9 -13.19 -3.91 1.86
CA ALA A 9 -13.61 -3.17 0.67
C ALA A 9 -14.99 -2.50 0.85
N THR A 10 -15.74 -2.84 1.91
CA THR A 10 -17.09 -2.35 2.17
C THR A 10 -17.14 -1.50 3.44
N ASP A 11 -18.02 -0.50 3.47
CA ASP A 11 -18.26 0.30 4.68
C ASP A 11 -18.75 -0.58 5.82
N LEU A 12 -19.63 -1.55 5.52
CA LEU A 12 -20.14 -2.52 6.49
C LEU A 12 -19.01 -3.32 7.15
N GLY A 13 -18.08 -3.84 6.35
CA GLY A 13 -16.97 -4.61 6.88
C GLY A 13 -16.00 -3.80 7.75
N VAL A 14 -15.80 -2.53 7.42
CA VAL A 14 -15.03 -1.60 8.27
C VAL A 14 -15.78 -1.33 9.57
N ASP A 15 -17.11 -1.14 9.52
CA ASP A 15 -17.93 -0.94 10.71
C ASP A 15 -17.94 -2.18 11.61
N GLU A 16 -18.05 -3.38 11.05
CA GLU A 16 -17.94 -4.64 11.81
C GLU A 16 -16.60 -4.76 12.55
N LEU A 17 -15.48 -4.44 11.85
CA LEU A 17 -14.16 -4.42 12.48
C LEU A 17 -14.08 -3.38 13.60
N TYR A 18 -14.61 -2.18 13.36
CA TYR A 18 -14.60 -1.10 14.36
C TYR A 18 -15.47 -1.47 15.58
N GLU A 19 -16.64 -2.06 15.38
CA GLU A 19 -17.52 -2.51 16.45
C GLU A 19 -16.89 -3.64 17.29
N ALA A 20 -16.16 -4.55 16.66
CA ALA A 20 -15.41 -5.60 17.37
C ALA A 20 -14.30 -5.05 18.29
N MET A 21 -13.93 -3.79 18.15
CA MET A 21 -12.93 -3.10 18.97
C MET A 21 -13.51 -2.15 20.01
N GLN A 22 -14.84 -1.94 20.07
CA GLN A 22 -15.49 -0.89 20.90
C GLN A 22 -15.08 -0.87 22.38
N ASP A 23 -14.76 -2.04 22.95
CA ASP A 23 -14.32 -2.15 24.34
C ASP A 23 -12.81 -2.00 24.54
N ARG A 24 -12.08 -1.65 23.46
CA ARG A 24 -10.62 -1.58 23.47
C ARG A 24 -10.12 -0.29 22.85
N GLN A 25 -9.21 0.35 23.55
CA GLN A 25 -8.46 1.45 22.99
C GLN A 25 -7.49 0.92 21.92
N VAL A 26 -7.52 1.52 20.72
CA VAL A 26 -6.56 1.21 19.65
C VAL A 26 -5.42 2.22 19.74
N ASP A 27 -4.25 1.77 20.13
CA ASP A 27 -3.04 2.60 20.24
C ASP A 27 -2.24 2.61 18.95
N LEU A 28 -2.26 1.49 18.20
CA LEU A 28 -1.55 1.30 16.95
C LEU A 28 -2.54 0.80 15.88
N LEU A 29 -2.61 1.51 14.77
CA LEU A 29 -3.33 1.09 13.57
C LEU A 29 -2.35 0.78 12.45
N LEU A 30 -2.36 -0.45 11.93
CA LEU A 30 -1.64 -0.86 10.75
C LEU A 30 -2.64 -1.04 9.60
N ALA A 31 -2.84 0.00 8.80
CA ALA A 31 -3.69 -0.02 7.61
C ALA A 31 -2.93 -0.69 6.46
N ASN A 32 -3.00 -2.02 6.42
CA ASN A 32 -2.20 -2.85 5.53
C ASN A 32 -3.01 -3.57 4.45
N ALA A 33 -4.33 -3.67 4.59
CA ALA A 33 -5.16 -4.33 3.59
C ALA A 33 -4.94 -3.73 2.20
N GLY A 34 -4.80 -4.58 1.21
CA GLY A 34 -4.57 -4.15 -0.16
C GLY A 34 -4.46 -5.32 -1.12
N ARG A 35 -4.84 -5.08 -2.36
CA ARG A 35 -4.77 -6.06 -3.45
C ARG A 35 -4.21 -5.42 -4.71
N GLY A 36 -3.56 -6.25 -5.52
CA GLY A 36 -3.06 -5.88 -6.84
C GLY A 36 -4.03 -6.29 -7.95
N LEU A 37 -3.81 -5.75 -9.14
CA LEU A 37 -4.47 -6.17 -10.36
C LEU A 37 -3.51 -5.96 -11.53
N GLY A 38 -3.17 -7.03 -12.23
CA GLY A 38 -2.34 -7.02 -13.42
C GLY A 38 -3.15 -7.04 -14.73
N GLY A 39 -2.49 -6.84 -15.86
CA GLY A 39 -3.11 -6.87 -17.18
C GLY A 39 -3.46 -5.51 -17.76
N ALA A 40 -3.79 -5.49 -19.06
CA ALA A 40 -4.17 -4.25 -19.74
C ALA A 40 -5.52 -3.74 -19.21
N PHE A 41 -5.59 -2.46 -18.85
CA PHE A 41 -6.76 -1.88 -18.17
C PHE A 41 -8.09 -2.11 -18.91
N LEU A 42 -8.08 -2.00 -20.23
CA LEU A 42 -9.31 -2.17 -21.03
C LEU A 42 -9.75 -3.63 -21.20
N ASP A 43 -8.89 -4.58 -20.81
CA ASP A 43 -9.19 -6.02 -20.86
C ASP A 43 -9.57 -6.58 -19.48
N GLN A 44 -9.50 -5.75 -18.41
CA GLN A 44 -9.85 -6.14 -17.05
C GLN A 44 -11.37 -6.09 -16.83
N ASP A 45 -11.87 -6.99 -16.00
CA ASP A 45 -13.23 -6.87 -15.47
C ASP A 45 -13.32 -5.60 -14.58
N PHE A 46 -14.31 -4.75 -14.85
CA PHE A 46 -14.45 -3.49 -14.10
C PHE A 46 -14.80 -3.71 -12.63
N SER A 47 -15.41 -4.85 -12.28
CA SER A 47 -15.61 -5.26 -10.88
C SER A 47 -14.29 -5.42 -10.15
N ASP A 48 -13.28 -6.07 -10.76
CA ASP A 48 -11.95 -6.21 -10.14
C ASP A 48 -11.25 -4.86 -9.97
N VAL A 49 -11.42 -3.96 -10.95
CA VAL A 49 -10.91 -2.59 -10.87
C VAL A 49 -11.52 -1.85 -9.67
N THR A 50 -12.85 -1.94 -9.51
CA THR A 50 -13.56 -1.30 -8.39
C THR A 50 -13.16 -1.90 -7.06
N ASP A 51 -12.97 -3.21 -6.98
CA ASP A 51 -12.53 -3.90 -5.78
C ASP A 51 -11.13 -3.47 -5.33
N VAL A 52 -10.20 -3.26 -6.27
CA VAL A 52 -8.87 -2.72 -5.95
C VAL A 52 -8.98 -1.33 -5.37
N VAL A 53 -9.80 -0.45 -5.96
CA VAL A 53 -10.00 0.92 -5.46
C VAL A 53 -10.70 0.89 -4.10
N ALA A 54 -11.73 0.08 -3.95
CA ALA A 54 -12.49 -0.06 -2.70
C ALA A 54 -11.58 -0.54 -1.56
N THR A 55 -10.83 -1.63 -1.76
CA THR A 55 -9.93 -2.18 -0.73
C THR A 55 -8.79 -1.21 -0.41
N ASN A 56 -8.06 -0.76 -1.45
CA ASN A 56 -6.83 -0.01 -1.25
C ASN A 56 -7.07 1.43 -0.82
N VAL A 57 -8.15 2.07 -1.28
CA VAL A 57 -8.41 3.49 -1.04
C VAL A 57 -9.59 3.65 -0.10
N THR A 58 -10.82 3.36 -0.53
CA THR A 58 -12.03 3.71 0.21
C THR A 58 -12.06 3.09 1.61
N GLY A 59 -11.89 1.78 1.70
CA GLY A 59 -11.90 1.06 2.98
C GLY A 59 -10.73 1.48 3.88
N THR A 60 -9.53 1.67 3.31
CA THR A 60 -8.38 2.20 4.05
C THR A 60 -8.66 3.58 4.63
N LEU A 61 -9.22 4.50 3.84
CA LEU A 61 -9.59 5.84 4.30
C LEU A 61 -10.66 5.79 5.39
N TYR A 62 -11.68 4.95 5.21
CA TYR A 62 -12.78 4.85 6.17
C TYR A 62 -12.28 4.30 7.50
N LEU A 63 -11.45 3.26 7.49
CA LEU A 63 -10.83 2.70 8.69
C LEU A 63 -9.97 3.74 9.43
N ILE A 64 -9.11 4.45 8.69
CA ILE A 64 -8.26 5.51 9.26
C ILE A 64 -9.13 6.66 9.80
N HIS A 65 -10.20 7.04 9.11
CA HIS A 65 -11.09 8.10 9.55
C HIS A 65 -11.78 7.75 10.87
N ARG A 66 -12.27 6.51 11.04
CA ARG A 66 -12.91 6.05 12.27
C ARG A 66 -11.89 6.04 13.43
N ILE A 67 -10.85 5.24 13.33
CA ILE A 67 -9.86 5.03 14.39
C ILE A 67 -9.01 6.27 14.64
N GLY A 68 -8.62 6.97 13.59
CA GLY A 68 -7.82 8.20 13.70
C GLY A 68 -8.54 9.35 14.41
N ARG A 69 -9.87 9.44 14.29
CA ARG A 69 -10.67 10.39 15.09
C ARG A 69 -10.61 10.08 16.57
N ASP A 70 -10.72 8.81 16.96
CA ASP A 70 -10.63 8.40 18.35
C ASP A 70 -9.23 8.64 18.92
N MET A 71 -8.19 8.29 18.15
CA MET A 71 -6.80 8.61 18.52
C MET A 71 -6.60 10.10 18.73
N ARG A 72 -7.08 10.94 17.79
CA ARG A 72 -6.96 12.39 17.89
C ARG A 72 -7.73 12.95 19.08
N TYR A 73 -8.90 12.41 19.38
CA TYR A 73 -9.70 12.83 20.54
C TYR A 73 -8.97 12.53 21.87
N ARG A 74 -8.30 11.38 21.96
CA ARG A 74 -7.48 11.00 23.13
C ARG A 74 -6.16 11.78 23.23
N GLY A 75 -5.67 12.33 22.11
CA GLY A 75 -4.37 12.99 22.05
C GLY A 75 -3.19 12.05 21.92
N GLU A 76 -3.42 10.78 21.54
CA GLU A 76 -2.36 9.77 21.34
C GLU A 76 -2.76 8.70 20.33
N GLY A 77 -1.78 8.19 19.56
CA GLY A 77 -1.95 7.09 18.63
C GLY A 77 -0.85 7.06 17.56
N ARG A 78 -0.74 5.90 16.90
CA ARG A 78 0.20 5.73 15.79
C ARG A 78 -0.50 5.00 14.65
N ILE A 79 -0.38 5.55 13.45
CA ILE A 79 -0.96 4.99 12.24
C ILE A 79 0.18 4.64 11.29
N LEU A 80 0.24 3.38 10.84
CA LEU A 80 1.07 2.95 9.74
C LEU A 80 0.18 2.68 8.54
N ILE A 81 0.50 3.29 7.39
CA ILE A 81 -0.20 3.10 6.12
C ILE A 81 0.75 2.38 5.18
N THR A 82 0.33 1.24 4.64
CA THR A 82 1.12 0.47 3.67
C THR A 82 0.92 1.03 2.27
N GLY A 83 1.79 1.96 1.90
CA GLY A 83 1.97 2.45 0.54
C GLY A 83 2.75 1.48 -0.35
N SER A 84 3.57 1.98 -1.26
CA SER A 84 4.51 1.19 -2.08
C SER A 84 5.43 2.09 -2.90
N ILE A 85 6.64 1.62 -3.23
CA ILE A 85 7.46 2.29 -4.27
C ILE A 85 6.78 2.30 -5.64
N ALA A 86 5.77 1.45 -5.87
CA ALA A 86 4.92 1.48 -7.06
C ALA A 86 4.17 2.81 -7.21
N GLY A 87 3.91 3.53 -6.11
CA GLY A 87 3.30 4.85 -6.13
C GLY A 87 4.15 5.93 -6.82
N PHE A 88 5.46 5.72 -6.97
CA PHE A 88 6.37 6.65 -7.68
C PHE A 88 6.42 6.43 -9.19
N VAL A 89 5.75 5.38 -9.71
CA VAL A 89 5.90 4.96 -11.10
C VAL A 89 4.53 4.78 -11.75
N PRO A 90 4.30 5.34 -12.97
CA PRO A 90 3.13 4.99 -13.76
C PRO A 90 3.15 3.49 -14.09
N GLY A 91 2.19 2.74 -13.55
CA GLY A 91 2.17 1.28 -13.60
C GLY A 91 1.56 0.74 -14.89
N THR A 92 2.28 0.70 -16.00
CA THR A 92 1.80 0.06 -17.23
C THR A 92 1.50 -1.42 -16.94
N TYR A 93 0.30 -1.91 -17.26
CA TYR A 93 -0.29 -3.20 -16.88
C TYR A 93 -0.58 -3.38 -15.38
N GLN A 94 -0.44 -2.30 -14.59
CA GLN A 94 -0.84 -2.20 -13.19
C GLN A 94 -1.39 -0.80 -12.86
N ALA A 95 -2.00 -0.14 -13.83
CA ALA A 95 -2.36 1.27 -13.75
C ALA A 95 -3.19 1.62 -12.51
N VAL A 96 -4.20 0.81 -12.20
CA VAL A 96 -5.09 1.01 -11.05
C VAL A 96 -4.31 0.84 -9.74
N TYR A 97 -3.59 -0.26 -9.60
CA TYR A 97 -2.80 -0.53 -8.39
C TYR A 97 -1.78 0.57 -8.08
N ASN A 98 -0.94 0.92 -9.07
CA ASN A 98 0.06 1.99 -8.89
C ASN A 98 -0.62 3.33 -8.56
N GLY A 99 -1.76 3.63 -9.20
CA GLY A 99 -2.57 4.81 -8.90
C GLY A 99 -3.07 4.83 -7.45
N THR A 100 -3.57 3.70 -6.93
CA THR A 100 -4.01 3.60 -5.53
C THR A 100 -2.85 3.78 -4.55
N LYS A 101 -1.66 3.25 -4.88
CA LYS A 101 -0.47 3.42 -4.03
C LYS A 101 0.08 4.84 -4.06
N ALA A 102 0.08 5.50 -5.22
CA ALA A 102 0.42 6.93 -5.32
C ALA A 102 -0.53 7.81 -4.48
N PHE A 103 -1.83 7.48 -4.50
CA PHE A 103 -2.82 8.14 -3.63
C PHE A 103 -2.48 7.97 -2.15
N LEU A 104 -2.24 6.72 -1.69
CA LEU A 104 -1.96 6.44 -0.28
C LEU A 104 -0.64 7.09 0.18
N ASP A 105 0.40 7.05 -0.65
CA ASP A 105 1.68 7.69 -0.34
C ASP A 105 1.47 9.19 -0.13
N SER A 106 0.82 9.88 -1.06
CA SER A 106 0.50 11.31 -0.95
C SER A 106 -0.40 11.64 0.24
N PHE A 107 -1.47 10.85 0.44
CA PHE A 107 -2.41 10.99 1.55
C PHE A 107 -1.71 10.87 2.91
N SER A 108 -0.78 9.92 3.04
CA SER A 108 -0.05 9.69 4.30
C SER A 108 0.74 10.92 4.75
N PHE A 109 1.44 11.57 3.82
CA PHE A 109 2.20 12.81 4.12
C PHE A 109 1.28 13.97 4.49
N ALA A 110 0.16 14.13 3.78
CA ALA A 110 -0.83 15.16 4.07
C ALA A 110 -1.45 14.97 5.46
N LEU A 111 -1.95 13.75 5.75
CA LEU A 111 -2.55 13.42 7.03
C LEU A 111 -1.57 13.63 8.20
N ARG A 112 -0.29 13.23 8.02
CA ARG A 112 0.75 13.49 9.00
C ARG A 112 0.91 14.98 9.30
N ALA A 113 0.86 15.82 8.28
CA ALA A 113 0.98 17.27 8.45
C ALA A 113 -0.24 17.86 9.19
N GLU A 114 -1.44 17.38 8.87
CA GLU A 114 -2.69 17.80 9.53
C GLU A 114 -2.74 17.39 11.01
N LEU A 115 -2.17 16.24 11.36
CA LEU A 115 -2.16 15.74 12.74
C LEU A 115 -1.00 16.27 13.59
N ARG A 116 -0.21 17.22 13.07
CA ARG A 116 0.90 17.82 13.82
C ARG A 116 0.40 18.50 15.11
N GLY A 117 0.98 18.10 16.24
CA GLY A 117 0.60 18.61 17.56
C GLY A 117 -0.64 17.93 18.18
N SER A 118 -1.26 16.97 17.51
CA SER A 118 -2.42 16.24 18.05
C SER A 118 -2.05 15.05 18.96
N GLY A 119 -0.76 14.71 19.06
CA GLY A 119 -0.30 13.48 19.74
C GLY A 119 -0.40 12.22 18.87
N VAL A 120 -0.96 12.30 17.66
CA VAL A 120 -1.05 11.18 16.71
C VAL A 120 0.03 11.29 15.64
N THR A 121 0.74 10.18 15.37
CA THR A 121 1.76 10.11 14.32
C THR A 121 1.29 9.22 13.16
N VAL A 122 1.71 9.57 11.94
CA VAL A 122 1.46 8.77 10.73
C VAL A 122 2.81 8.40 10.11
N THR A 123 2.96 7.13 9.75
CA THR A 123 4.12 6.57 9.04
C THR A 123 3.66 5.91 7.76
N CYS A 124 4.25 6.29 6.62
CA CYS A 124 4.05 5.61 5.34
C CYS A 124 5.13 4.53 5.14
N LEU A 125 4.73 3.27 5.11
CA LEU A 125 5.61 2.17 4.74
C LEU A 125 5.51 1.94 3.23
N MET A 126 6.59 2.16 2.49
CA MET A 126 6.65 2.03 1.02
C MET A 126 7.58 0.89 0.61
N PRO A 127 7.13 -0.38 0.69
CA PRO A 127 7.95 -1.52 0.31
C PRO A 127 8.15 -1.62 -1.20
N GLY A 128 9.21 -2.33 -1.59
CA GLY A 128 9.39 -2.89 -2.91
C GLY A 128 8.64 -4.21 -3.10
N ALA A 129 9.01 -4.97 -4.13
CA ALA A 129 8.49 -6.32 -4.31
C ALA A 129 8.86 -7.19 -3.10
N THR A 130 7.84 -7.72 -2.42
CA THR A 130 7.98 -8.51 -1.20
C THR A 130 7.50 -9.94 -1.46
N GLU A 131 8.14 -10.94 -0.85
CA GLU A 131 7.81 -12.36 -1.04
C GLU A 131 6.49 -12.68 -0.33
N THR A 132 5.39 -12.57 -1.07
CA THR A 132 4.01 -12.80 -0.62
C THR A 132 3.20 -13.34 -1.79
N ASP A 133 1.95 -13.74 -1.55
CA ASP A 133 0.99 -14.17 -2.58
C ASP A 133 0.50 -13.01 -3.47
N PHE A 134 1.08 -11.81 -3.35
CA PHE A 134 0.61 -10.62 -4.06
C PHE A 134 0.57 -10.82 -5.57
N PHE A 135 1.64 -11.32 -6.17
CA PHE A 135 1.74 -11.51 -7.62
C PHE A 135 0.82 -12.61 -8.13
N GLU A 136 0.58 -13.66 -7.35
CA GLU A 136 -0.39 -14.71 -7.65
C GLU A 136 -1.81 -14.15 -7.66
N ARG A 137 -2.19 -13.45 -6.58
CA ARG A 137 -3.53 -12.82 -6.45
C ARG A 137 -3.79 -11.71 -7.46
N ALA A 138 -2.73 -11.09 -7.99
CA ALA A 138 -2.80 -10.05 -9.02
C ALA A 138 -2.75 -10.60 -10.45
N ASP A 139 -2.72 -11.93 -10.64
CA ASP A 139 -2.57 -12.62 -11.92
C ASP A 139 -1.33 -12.16 -12.72
N MET A 140 -0.17 -12.11 -12.05
CA MET A 140 1.07 -11.56 -12.62
C MET A 140 2.26 -12.53 -12.62
N LEU A 141 2.07 -13.82 -12.30
CA LEU A 141 3.17 -14.78 -12.18
C LEU A 141 3.96 -15.00 -13.48
N ASP A 142 3.37 -14.69 -14.64
CA ASP A 142 3.98 -14.81 -15.95
C ASP A 142 4.80 -13.55 -16.37
N THR A 143 4.93 -12.57 -15.46
CA THR A 143 5.64 -11.31 -15.70
C THR A 143 7.08 -11.34 -15.16
N ARG A 144 7.96 -10.52 -15.76
CA ARG A 144 9.35 -10.38 -15.29
C ARG A 144 9.43 -9.76 -13.90
N ILE A 145 8.51 -8.83 -13.56
CA ILE A 145 8.48 -8.20 -12.23
C ILE A 145 8.20 -9.22 -11.13
N ALA A 146 7.36 -10.22 -11.37
CA ALA A 146 7.07 -11.28 -10.40
C ALA A 146 8.26 -12.22 -10.14
N ARG A 147 9.22 -12.28 -11.09
CA ARG A 147 10.44 -13.13 -10.98
C ARG A 147 11.65 -12.38 -10.43
N GLN A 148 11.54 -11.08 -10.17
CA GLN A 148 12.64 -10.32 -9.55
C GLN A 148 12.87 -10.80 -8.12
N GLN A 149 14.08 -10.55 -7.62
CA GLN A 149 14.38 -10.75 -6.21
C GLN A 149 13.42 -9.90 -5.36
N LYS A 150 12.85 -10.53 -4.35
CA LYS A 150 11.88 -9.95 -3.45
C LYS A 150 12.48 -9.78 -2.06
N ASP A 151 11.95 -8.80 -1.33
CA ASP A 151 12.34 -8.55 0.06
C ASP A 151 11.63 -9.54 0.99
N ASP A 152 12.26 -9.87 2.12
CA ASP A 152 11.66 -10.69 3.18
C ASP A 152 10.51 -9.93 3.85
N PRO A 153 9.28 -10.47 3.87
CA PRO A 153 8.12 -9.80 4.46
C PRO A 153 8.28 -9.52 5.96
N ALA A 154 8.97 -10.40 6.69
CA ALA A 154 9.21 -10.19 8.12
C ALA A 154 10.14 -9.00 8.37
N GLU A 155 11.18 -8.86 7.56
CA GLU A 155 12.11 -7.74 7.65
C GLU A 155 11.45 -6.41 7.23
N VAL A 156 10.64 -6.42 6.17
CA VAL A 156 9.84 -5.26 5.75
C VAL A 156 8.89 -4.83 6.86
N ALA A 157 8.16 -5.77 7.45
CA ALA A 157 7.22 -5.49 8.53
C ALA A 157 7.94 -4.94 9.77
N ARG A 158 9.09 -5.52 10.16
CA ARG A 158 9.89 -5.06 11.28
C ARG A 158 10.36 -3.61 11.08
N GLN A 159 10.92 -3.31 9.91
CA GLN A 159 11.39 -1.95 9.60
C GLN A 159 10.23 -0.94 9.63
N GLY A 160 9.08 -1.29 9.09
CA GLY A 160 7.87 -0.45 9.13
C GLY A 160 7.40 -0.20 10.56
N PHE A 161 7.31 -1.25 11.36
CA PHE A 161 6.92 -1.15 12.77
C PHE A 161 7.89 -0.29 13.58
N ASP A 162 9.19 -0.51 13.44
CA ASP A 162 10.22 0.26 14.14
C ASP A 162 10.16 1.75 13.76
N ALA A 163 9.97 2.08 12.46
CA ALA A 163 9.80 3.45 12.00
C ALA A 163 8.53 4.10 12.59
N MET A 164 7.40 3.39 12.63
CA MET A 164 6.18 3.84 13.28
C MET A 164 6.39 4.12 14.76
N MET A 165 7.08 3.21 15.47
CA MET A 165 7.36 3.38 16.91
C MET A 165 8.28 4.56 17.21
N ARG A 166 9.21 4.90 16.28
CA ARG A 166 10.03 6.11 16.37
C ARG A 166 9.30 7.39 15.91
N GLY A 167 8.08 7.27 15.38
CA GLY A 167 7.32 8.40 14.84
C GLY A 167 7.89 8.98 13.54
N GLU A 168 8.64 8.18 12.76
CA GLU A 168 9.15 8.57 11.45
C GLU A 168 7.99 8.76 10.45
N GLY A 169 8.14 9.69 9.49
CA GLY A 169 7.08 10.01 8.53
C GLY A 169 6.92 8.98 7.43
N ASP A 170 8.03 8.37 7.05
CA ASP A 170 8.06 7.39 5.96
C ASP A 170 9.25 6.44 6.10
N ILE A 171 9.13 5.31 5.48
CA ILE A 171 10.19 4.31 5.33
C ILE A 171 10.07 3.58 4.00
N VAL A 172 11.16 3.56 3.23
CA VAL A 172 11.36 2.67 2.07
C VAL A 172 12.34 1.60 2.51
N PRO A 173 11.91 0.34 2.73
CA PRO A 173 12.80 -0.76 3.09
C PRO A 173 13.79 -1.07 1.96
N GLY A 174 15.05 -1.36 2.32
CA GLY A 174 16.08 -1.72 1.37
C GLY A 174 16.73 -0.53 0.64
N TRP A 175 18.06 -0.54 0.56
CA TRP A 175 18.81 0.56 -0.06
C TRP A 175 18.58 0.68 -1.58
N LEU A 176 18.38 -0.47 -2.27
CA LEU A 176 18.06 -0.49 -3.70
C LEU A 176 16.70 0.13 -4.00
N ASN A 177 15.70 -0.13 -3.15
CA ASN A 177 14.37 0.47 -3.28
C ASN A 177 14.44 1.98 -3.04
N LYS A 178 15.21 2.45 -2.05
CA LYS A 178 15.48 3.88 -1.83
C LYS A 178 16.09 4.53 -3.07
N LEU A 179 17.10 3.90 -3.65
CA LEU A 179 17.75 4.42 -4.85
C LEU A 179 16.79 4.46 -6.06
N ARG A 180 16.02 3.39 -6.28
CA ARG A 180 15.01 3.33 -7.35
C ARG A 180 13.96 4.42 -7.18
N SER A 181 13.45 4.63 -5.96
CA SER A 181 12.47 5.67 -5.67
C SER A 181 13.05 7.06 -5.93
N ALA A 182 14.28 7.34 -5.51
CA ALA A 182 14.93 8.61 -5.76
C ALA A 182 15.14 8.89 -7.27
N ILE A 183 15.50 7.87 -8.06
CA ILE A 183 15.62 7.97 -9.52
C ILE A 183 14.23 8.21 -10.15
N ALA A 184 13.19 7.54 -9.68
CA ALA A 184 11.84 7.70 -10.21
C ALA A 184 11.34 9.15 -10.06
N LEU A 185 11.67 9.83 -8.96
CA LEU A 185 11.24 11.20 -8.71
C LEU A 185 11.80 12.23 -9.73
N VAL A 186 12.91 11.93 -10.38
CA VAL A 186 13.56 12.82 -11.37
C VAL A 186 13.46 12.32 -12.80
N THR A 187 12.87 11.15 -13.01
CA THR A 187 12.71 10.53 -14.33
C THR A 187 11.35 10.94 -14.95
N PRO A 188 11.29 11.38 -16.21
CA PRO A 188 10.01 11.66 -16.87
C PRO A 188 9.06 10.46 -16.83
N TRP A 189 7.79 10.71 -16.55
CA TRP A 189 6.77 9.67 -16.42
C TRP A 189 6.60 8.80 -17.66
N SER A 190 6.77 9.35 -18.85
CA SER A 190 6.73 8.58 -20.11
C SER A 190 7.83 7.51 -20.18
N ILE A 191 9.02 7.82 -19.65
CA ILE A 191 10.13 6.87 -19.59
C ILE A 191 9.84 5.79 -18.55
N LEU A 192 9.37 6.18 -17.37
CA LEU A 192 9.00 5.23 -16.31
C LEU A 192 7.89 4.28 -16.76
N ALA A 193 6.86 4.80 -17.45
CA ALA A 193 5.77 3.99 -17.98
C ALA A 193 6.27 2.93 -18.99
N GLU A 194 7.19 3.31 -19.89
CA GLU A 194 7.75 2.36 -20.85
C GLU A 194 8.69 1.35 -20.19
N GLN A 195 9.49 1.76 -19.22
CA GLN A 195 10.31 0.85 -18.43
C GLN A 195 9.44 -0.15 -17.66
N HIS A 196 8.37 0.32 -17.00
CA HIS A 196 7.43 -0.55 -16.28
C HIS A 196 6.75 -1.53 -17.22
N ARG A 197 6.38 -1.08 -18.43
CA ARG A 197 5.81 -1.93 -19.46
C ARG A 197 6.68 -3.15 -19.74
N THR A 198 8.00 -2.98 -19.88
CA THR A 198 8.91 -4.07 -20.25
C THR A 198 8.99 -5.18 -19.20
N VAL A 199 8.65 -4.90 -17.94
CA VAL A 199 8.72 -5.85 -16.83
C VAL A 199 7.36 -6.38 -16.38
N ALA A 200 6.28 -5.62 -16.59
CA ALA A 200 4.94 -5.97 -16.15
C ALA A 200 4.02 -6.48 -17.27
N GLU A 201 4.46 -6.43 -18.55
CA GLU A 201 3.68 -6.96 -19.67
C GLU A 201 3.39 -8.46 -19.46
N PRO A 202 2.13 -8.92 -19.59
CA PRO A 202 1.78 -10.33 -19.51
C PRO A 202 2.64 -11.19 -20.44
N GLY A 203 3.14 -12.33 -19.96
CA GLY A 203 4.03 -13.21 -20.70
C GLY A 203 5.47 -12.72 -20.83
N SER A 204 5.84 -11.57 -20.26
CA SER A 204 7.21 -11.02 -20.37
C SER A 204 8.28 -11.92 -19.76
N ALA A 205 7.92 -12.76 -18.79
CA ALA A 205 8.85 -13.73 -18.20
C ALA A 205 9.35 -14.80 -19.18
N ARG A 206 8.59 -15.09 -20.25
CA ARG A 206 8.95 -16.11 -21.27
C ARG A 206 9.88 -15.55 -22.36
N ARG A 207 9.89 -14.23 -22.56
CA ARG A 207 10.70 -13.56 -23.63
C ARG A 207 12.16 -13.32 -23.22
N ALA A 208 12.55 -13.72 -22.01
CA ALA A 208 13.89 -13.49 -21.45
C ALA A 208 14.78 -14.75 -21.44
N SER A 209 14.35 -15.84 -22.10
CA SER A 209 15.09 -17.10 -22.26
C SER A 209 15.73 -17.21 -23.63
#